data_cb02ddc51d7db1467f6515d39011d228
#
_entry.id   cb02ddc51d7db1467f6515d39011d228
#
_cell.length_a   1.000
_cell.length_b   1.000
_cell.length_c   1.000
_cell.angle_alpha   90.00
_cell.angle_beta   90.00
_cell.angle_gamma   90.00
#
_symmetry.space_group_name_H-M   'P 1'
#
loop_
_entity.id
_entity.type
_entity.pdbx_description
1 polymer ?
#
loop_
_entity_poly.entity_id
_entity_poly.type
_entity_poly.pdbx_seq_one_letter_code
_entity_poly.pdbx_strand_id
1 'polypeptide(L)'
;MTDPVPPKRVFEPARKDAATAAQTTLSPQTVDPAYRLAFQDMDFLLREDLRPVRFQLELLKPELLLDEANIASTFVFYGSARIPEPEKADALITAASTDSQKRTAERLKANSKYYDVSRQLARLASRHEPDADGKRHFVVCSGGGPSIMEAANRGAADEGKESIGLNIVLQHEQMPNPYVTPSLSFQFHYFALRKMHFLLRARAVAVFPGGFGTFDEAFELLTLIQTGKVKPIPIIFFGREFWERVIDFEALAEEGVISADDLKLFTYCENAEEAWDYVCRHYAGAADEPC
;
A
#
# COMPACT_ATOMS: atom_id res chain seq x y z
N MET A 1 -24.54 33.03 -0.90
CA MET A 1 -23.22 32.48 -0.63
C MET A 1 -22.31 33.06 -1.69
N THR A 2 -21.48 34.02 -1.33
CA THR A 2 -20.48 34.58 -2.22
C THR A 2 -19.33 33.57 -2.30
N ASP A 3 -19.08 33.05 -3.50
CA ASP A 3 -17.89 32.24 -3.75
C ASP A 3 -16.65 32.95 -3.21
N PRO A 4 -15.78 32.27 -2.44
CA PRO A 4 -14.52 32.87 -2.06
C PRO A 4 -13.70 33.02 -3.34
N VAL A 5 -13.58 34.24 -3.78
CA VAL A 5 -12.78 34.64 -4.93
C VAL A 5 -11.33 34.22 -4.66
N PRO A 6 -10.76 33.29 -5.43
CA PRO A 6 -9.32 33.22 -5.57
C PRO A 6 -8.94 34.12 -6.73
N PRO A 7 -8.56 35.32 -6.48
CA PRO A 7 -8.51 36.35 -7.52
C PRO A 7 -7.17 36.43 -8.24
N LYS A 8 -6.42 35.36 -8.38
CA LYS A 8 -5.04 35.46 -8.91
C LYS A 8 -4.73 34.60 -10.13
N ARG A 9 -5.72 33.95 -10.74
CA ARG A 9 -5.46 33.24 -11.98
C ARG A 9 -5.95 34.04 -13.17
N VAL A 10 -4.99 34.52 -14.00
CA VAL A 10 -5.26 35.25 -15.24
C VAL A 10 -5.73 34.29 -16.34
N PHE A 11 -5.29 33.02 -16.26
CA PHE A 11 -5.63 31.99 -17.23
C PHE A 11 -6.91 31.25 -16.86
N GLU A 12 -7.73 30.93 -17.87
CA GLU A 12 -8.90 30.09 -17.69
C GLU A 12 -8.53 28.67 -17.27
N PRO A 13 -9.40 27.97 -16.51
CA PRO A 13 -9.14 26.58 -16.16
C PRO A 13 -9.05 25.68 -17.39
N ALA A 14 -8.09 24.76 -17.41
CA ALA A 14 -7.91 23.79 -18.51
C ALA A 14 -9.18 22.99 -18.83
N ARG A 15 -10.05 22.74 -17.83
CA ARG A 15 -11.35 22.08 -18.03
C ARG A 15 -12.27 22.87 -18.94
N LYS A 16 -12.25 24.22 -18.89
CA LYS A 16 -13.06 25.09 -19.75
C LYS A 16 -12.57 25.01 -21.20
N ASP A 17 -11.25 25.06 -21.40
CA ASP A 17 -10.65 24.92 -22.74
C ASP A 17 -10.91 23.53 -23.33
N ALA A 18 -10.81 22.48 -22.52
CA ALA A 18 -11.16 21.12 -22.92
C ALA A 18 -12.62 20.98 -23.40
N ALA A 19 -13.56 21.61 -22.67
CA ALA A 19 -14.97 21.62 -23.06
C ALA A 19 -15.22 22.42 -24.34
N THR A 20 -14.52 23.54 -24.53
CA THR A 20 -14.60 24.35 -25.73
C THR A 20 -14.02 23.62 -26.96
N ALA A 21 -12.85 22.99 -26.79
CA ALA A 21 -12.21 22.21 -27.84
C ALA A 21 -13.09 21.03 -28.33
N ALA A 22 -13.85 20.42 -27.43
CA ALA A 22 -14.79 19.34 -27.78
C ALA A 22 -15.94 19.78 -28.67
N GLN A 23 -16.21 21.09 -28.77
CA GLN A 23 -17.28 21.67 -29.63
C GLN A 23 -16.78 22.17 -31.00
N THR A 24 -15.48 21.95 -31.29
CA THR A 24 -14.86 22.43 -32.54
C THR A 24 -15.49 21.77 -33.77
N THR A 25 -15.79 22.56 -34.79
CA THR A 25 -16.31 22.07 -36.05
C THR A 25 -15.31 21.16 -36.77
N LEU A 26 -15.78 20.06 -37.31
CA LEU A 26 -14.93 19.09 -38.00
C LEU A 26 -14.37 19.66 -39.29
N SER A 27 -13.08 19.58 -39.48
CA SER A 27 -12.32 19.87 -40.68
C SER A 27 -11.10 18.93 -40.77
N PRO A 28 -10.42 18.84 -41.93
CA PRO A 28 -9.20 18.05 -42.03
C PRO A 28 -8.16 18.42 -40.96
N GLN A 29 -8.09 19.69 -40.57
CA GLN A 29 -7.16 20.20 -39.56
C GLN A 29 -7.58 19.78 -38.16
N THR A 30 -8.87 19.87 -37.82
CA THR A 30 -9.37 19.65 -36.48
C THR A 30 -9.55 18.17 -36.13
N VAL A 31 -9.58 17.27 -37.10
CA VAL A 31 -9.63 15.81 -36.89
C VAL A 31 -8.24 15.19 -36.76
N ASP A 32 -7.18 15.92 -37.21
CA ASP A 32 -5.80 15.43 -37.07
C ASP A 32 -5.38 15.36 -35.58
N PRO A 33 -4.70 14.29 -35.15
CA PRO A 33 -4.20 14.17 -33.77
C PRO A 33 -3.37 15.36 -33.32
N ALA A 34 -2.60 16.02 -34.20
CA ALA A 34 -1.82 17.19 -33.88
C ALA A 34 -2.63 18.38 -33.32
N TYR A 35 -3.94 18.43 -33.61
CA TYR A 35 -4.82 19.48 -33.11
C TYR A 35 -5.39 19.24 -31.73
N ARG A 36 -5.20 18.03 -31.19
CA ARG A 36 -5.68 17.69 -29.83
C ARG A 36 -4.91 18.46 -28.77
N LEU A 37 -5.60 18.85 -27.69
CA LEU A 37 -4.93 19.37 -26.51
C LEU A 37 -4.00 18.30 -25.94
N ALA A 38 -2.75 18.63 -25.70
CA ALA A 38 -1.72 17.66 -25.34
C ALA A 38 -2.09 16.79 -24.11
N PHE A 39 -2.78 17.37 -23.10
CA PHE A 39 -3.22 16.63 -21.92
C PHE A 39 -4.46 15.74 -22.15
N GLN A 40 -5.09 15.80 -23.30
CA GLN A 40 -6.18 14.94 -23.74
C GLN A 40 -5.77 13.93 -24.84
N ASP A 41 -4.54 14.04 -25.33
CA ASP A 41 -4.00 13.15 -26.33
C ASP A 41 -3.29 11.95 -25.68
N MET A 42 -4.01 10.83 -25.60
CA MET A 42 -3.50 9.61 -24.98
C MET A 42 -2.33 9.01 -25.77
N ASP A 43 -2.35 9.09 -27.11
CA ASP A 43 -1.27 8.60 -27.94
C ASP A 43 0.03 9.39 -27.68
N PHE A 44 -0.11 10.71 -27.54
CA PHE A 44 1.00 11.57 -27.13
C PHE A 44 1.49 11.26 -25.72
N LEU A 45 0.60 11.15 -24.72
CA LEU A 45 0.95 10.88 -23.32
C LEU A 45 1.61 9.52 -23.11
N LEU A 46 1.34 8.54 -23.99
CA LEU A 46 1.92 7.19 -23.92
C LEU A 46 3.28 7.09 -24.62
N ARG A 47 3.78 8.15 -25.27
CA ARG A 47 5.13 8.15 -25.86
C ARG A 47 6.21 7.91 -24.80
N GLU A 48 7.28 7.21 -25.18
CA GLU A 48 8.38 6.92 -24.26
C GLU A 48 9.11 8.19 -23.78
N ASP A 49 9.22 9.22 -24.62
CA ASP A 49 9.80 10.53 -24.28
C ASP A 49 9.04 11.23 -23.14
N LEU A 50 7.77 10.90 -22.93
CA LEU A 50 6.93 11.46 -21.87
C LEU A 50 6.91 10.62 -20.58
N ARG A 51 7.83 9.66 -20.43
CA ARG A 51 8.01 8.92 -19.17
C ARG A 51 8.11 9.83 -17.94
N PRO A 52 8.90 10.93 -17.95
CA PRO A 52 8.98 11.84 -16.79
C PRO A 52 7.62 12.44 -16.42
N VAL A 53 6.78 12.76 -17.39
CA VAL A 53 5.43 13.28 -17.16
C VAL A 53 4.55 12.22 -16.49
N ARG A 54 4.60 10.97 -16.97
CA ARG A 54 3.86 9.86 -16.34
C ARG A 54 4.31 9.59 -14.91
N PHE A 55 5.61 9.70 -14.60
CA PHE A 55 6.11 9.65 -13.22
C PHE A 55 5.44 10.72 -12.33
N GLN A 56 5.35 11.95 -12.83
CA GLN A 56 4.69 13.04 -12.09
C GLN A 56 3.19 12.74 -11.88
N LEU A 57 2.50 12.22 -12.88
CA LEU A 57 1.08 11.87 -12.77
C LEU A 57 0.85 10.75 -11.75
N GLU A 58 1.68 9.70 -11.76
CA GLU A 58 1.57 8.59 -10.78
C GLU A 58 2.00 9.01 -9.37
N LEU A 59 2.89 10.00 -9.21
CA LEU A 59 3.21 10.58 -7.92
C LEU A 59 2.05 11.43 -7.38
N LEU A 60 1.47 12.30 -8.22
CA LEU A 60 0.50 13.30 -7.77
C LEU A 60 -0.90 12.74 -7.57
N LYS A 61 -1.35 11.81 -8.43
CA LYS A 61 -2.73 11.33 -8.40
C LYS A 61 -3.13 10.71 -7.06
N PRO A 62 -2.37 9.75 -6.48
CA PRO A 62 -2.71 9.21 -5.17
C PRO A 62 -2.61 10.27 -4.05
N GLU A 63 -1.58 11.12 -4.05
CA GLU A 63 -1.41 12.14 -3.02
C GLU A 63 -2.60 13.10 -2.96
N LEU A 64 -3.04 13.63 -4.10
CA LEU A 64 -4.17 14.53 -4.16
C LEU A 64 -5.47 13.87 -3.70
N LEU A 65 -5.72 12.62 -4.13
CA LEU A 65 -6.94 11.90 -3.75
C LEU A 65 -6.93 11.47 -2.28
N LEU A 66 -5.76 11.14 -1.72
CA LEU A 66 -5.63 10.85 -0.29
C LEU A 66 -5.81 12.11 0.57
N ASP A 67 -5.33 13.28 0.10
CA ASP A 67 -5.60 14.57 0.75
C ASP A 67 -7.08 14.94 0.72
N GLU A 68 -7.73 14.80 -0.44
CA GLU A 68 -9.18 15.02 -0.61
C GLU A 68 -10.00 14.09 0.30
N ALA A 69 -9.51 12.88 0.54
CA ALA A 69 -10.10 11.91 1.46
C ALA A 69 -9.72 12.14 2.94
N ASN A 70 -9.00 13.22 3.27
CA ASN A 70 -8.51 13.53 4.62
C ASN A 70 -7.69 12.40 5.28
N ILE A 71 -6.90 11.66 4.51
CA ILE A 71 -6.03 10.59 5.03
C ILE A 71 -4.66 11.18 5.39
N ALA A 72 -4.39 11.32 6.67
CA ALA A 72 -3.13 11.86 7.18
C ALA A 72 -2.04 10.78 7.28
N SER A 73 -2.40 9.57 7.70
CA SER A 73 -1.44 8.48 7.83
C SER A 73 -2.03 7.11 7.54
N THR A 74 -1.14 6.15 7.22
CA THR A 74 -1.51 4.79 6.88
C THR A 74 -0.84 3.77 7.80
N PHE A 75 -1.50 2.63 8.00
CA PHE A 75 -0.90 1.40 8.48
C PHE A 75 -0.77 0.45 7.30
N VAL A 76 0.45 0.10 6.96
CA VAL A 76 0.76 -0.67 5.76
C VAL A 76 0.86 -2.16 6.09
N PHE A 77 0.25 -2.99 5.26
CA PHE A 77 0.22 -4.44 5.41
C PHE A 77 0.91 -5.10 4.21
N TYR A 78 2.08 -5.69 4.45
CA TYR A 78 2.81 -6.50 3.48
C TYR A 78 2.65 -7.99 3.78
N GLY A 79 2.49 -8.80 2.76
CA GLY A 79 2.40 -10.25 2.92
C GLY A 79 2.13 -10.99 1.62
N SER A 80 2.15 -12.32 1.73
CA SER A 80 1.97 -13.21 0.59
C SER A 80 0.57 -13.09 -0.04
N ALA A 81 0.52 -13.14 -1.36
CA ALA A 81 -0.72 -13.34 -2.13
C ALA A 81 -1.14 -14.85 -2.21
N ARG A 82 -0.45 -15.76 -1.52
CA ARG A 82 -0.64 -17.21 -1.64
C ARG A 82 -1.05 -17.92 -0.35
N ILE A 83 -1.01 -17.23 0.79
CA ILE A 83 -1.44 -17.78 2.07
C ILE A 83 -2.98 -17.82 2.07
N PRO A 84 -3.62 -19.00 2.13
CA PRO A 84 -5.07 -19.09 2.04
C PRO A 84 -5.77 -18.61 3.33
N GLU A 85 -7.04 -18.32 3.21
CA GLU A 85 -7.92 -18.32 4.39
C GLU A 85 -7.88 -19.70 5.08
N PRO A 86 -7.99 -19.77 6.41
CA PRO A 86 -7.95 -21.04 7.12
C PRO A 86 -8.93 -22.10 6.57
N GLU A 87 -10.15 -21.70 6.23
CA GLU A 87 -11.20 -22.57 5.70
C GLU A 87 -10.85 -23.15 4.31
N LYS A 88 -10.01 -22.45 3.54
CA LYS A 88 -9.57 -22.88 2.20
C LYS A 88 -8.27 -23.69 2.23
N ALA A 89 -7.59 -23.73 3.37
CA ALA A 89 -6.24 -24.33 3.46
C ALA A 89 -6.25 -25.84 3.22
N ASP A 90 -7.26 -26.57 3.69
CA ASP A 90 -7.37 -28.02 3.51
C ASP A 90 -7.61 -28.43 2.05
N ALA A 91 -8.28 -27.58 1.29
CA ALA A 91 -8.49 -27.80 -0.14
C ALA A 91 -7.16 -27.84 -0.92
N LEU A 92 -6.16 -27.03 -0.51
CA LEU A 92 -4.83 -27.04 -1.13
C LEU A 92 -4.09 -28.35 -0.90
N ILE A 93 -4.22 -28.96 0.30
CA ILE A 93 -3.62 -30.25 0.62
C ILE A 93 -4.29 -31.34 -0.21
N THR A 94 -5.62 -31.30 -0.31
CA THR A 94 -6.39 -32.29 -1.09
C THR A 94 -6.08 -32.21 -2.59
N ALA A 95 -5.84 -31.01 -3.12
CA ALA A 95 -5.52 -30.80 -4.53
C ALA A 95 -4.06 -31.14 -4.89
N ALA A 96 -3.19 -31.32 -3.90
CA ALA A 96 -1.78 -31.60 -4.11
C ALA A 96 -1.55 -33.03 -4.61
N SER A 97 -0.95 -33.18 -5.79
CA SER A 97 -0.71 -34.46 -6.46
C SER A 97 0.72 -35.01 -6.29
N THR A 98 1.67 -34.15 -5.91
CA THR A 98 3.08 -34.53 -5.66
C THR A 98 3.49 -34.26 -4.23
N ASP A 99 4.52 -34.98 -3.74
CA ASP A 99 5.05 -34.76 -2.38
C ASP A 99 5.57 -33.31 -2.17
N SER A 100 6.11 -32.71 -3.22
CA SER A 100 6.53 -31.30 -3.17
C SER A 100 5.33 -30.37 -2.98
N GLN A 101 4.25 -30.58 -3.74
CA GLN A 101 3.01 -29.81 -3.60
C GLN A 101 2.36 -30.00 -2.23
N LYS A 102 2.36 -31.23 -1.69
CA LYS A 102 1.84 -31.53 -0.35
C LYS A 102 2.62 -30.75 0.73
N ARG A 103 3.95 -30.83 0.71
CA ARG A 103 4.79 -30.05 1.65
C ARG A 103 4.54 -28.56 1.55
N THR A 104 4.38 -28.03 0.32
CA THR A 104 4.04 -26.60 0.12
C THR A 104 2.67 -26.26 0.69
N ALA A 105 1.65 -27.09 0.42
CA ALA A 105 0.29 -26.89 0.93
C ALA A 105 0.23 -26.95 2.47
N GLU A 106 0.97 -27.88 3.09
CA GLU A 106 1.10 -27.99 4.55
C GLU A 106 1.73 -26.72 5.15
N ARG A 107 2.78 -26.16 4.52
CA ARG A 107 3.40 -24.91 4.96
C ARG A 107 2.47 -23.71 4.78
N LEU A 108 1.74 -23.63 3.68
CA LEU A 108 0.74 -22.60 3.46
C LEU A 108 -0.41 -22.71 4.48
N LYS A 109 -0.84 -23.92 4.81
CA LYS A 109 -1.83 -24.16 5.87
C LYS A 109 -1.30 -23.71 7.24
N ALA A 110 -0.06 -24.05 7.59
CA ALA A 110 0.54 -23.59 8.86
C ALA A 110 0.58 -22.06 8.98
N ASN A 111 0.72 -21.34 7.86
CA ASN A 111 0.72 -19.88 7.81
C ASN A 111 -0.68 -19.27 7.65
N SER A 112 -1.74 -20.06 7.38
CA SER A 112 -3.10 -19.53 7.14
C SER A 112 -3.66 -18.76 8.34
N LYS A 113 -3.23 -19.07 9.57
CA LYS A 113 -3.55 -18.31 10.78
C LYS A 113 -3.25 -16.80 10.65
N TYR A 114 -2.25 -16.43 9.85
CA TYR A 114 -1.89 -15.03 9.65
C TYR A 114 -2.87 -14.24 8.79
N TYR A 115 -3.77 -14.92 8.05
CA TYR A 115 -4.91 -14.25 7.43
C TYR A 115 -5.81 -13.62 8.51
N ASP A 116 -6.17 -14.40 9.53
CA ASP A 116 -7.03 -13.90 10.62
C ASP A 116 -6.32 -12.85 11.47
N VAL A 117 -5.02 -13.02 11.73
CA VAL A 117 -4.21 -12.01 12.44
C VAL A 117 -4.16 -10.69 11.67
N SER A 118 -3.93 -10.73 10.34
CA SER A 118 -3.94 -9.55 9.48
C SER A 118 -5.30 -8.84 9.51
N ARG A 119 -6.40 -9.61 9.38
CA ARG A 119 -7.76 -9.08 9.45
C ARG A 119 -8.05 -8.45 10.81
N GLN A 120 -7.68 -9.10 11.91
CA GLN A 120 -7.90 -8.59 13.26
C GLN A 120 -7.08 -7.33 13.53
N LEU A 121 -5.80 -7.28 13.13
CA LEU A 121 -4.97 -6.09 13.29
C LEU A 121 -5.54 -4.90 12.51
N ALA A 122 -6.00 -5.14 11.28
CA ALA A 122 -6.63 -4.12 10.46
C ALA A 122 -7.94 -3.60 11.10
N ARG A 123 -8.73 -4.48 11.74
CA ARG A 123 -9.90 -4.07 12.52
C ARG A 123 -9.53 -3.17 13.68
N LEU A 124 -8.51 -3.53 14.46
CA LEU A 124 -8.05 -2.72 15.60
C LEU A 124 -7.59 -1.33 15.13
N ALA A 125 -6.76 -1.25 14.09
CA ALA A 125 -6.31 0.01 13.51
C ALA A 125 -7.47 0.87 12.98
N SER A 126 -8.47 0.23 12.37
CA SER A 126 -9.62 0.91 11.77
C SER A 126 -10.61 1.50 12.78
N ARG A 127 -10.54 1.12 14.06
CA ARG A 127 -11.35 1.72 15.14
C ARG A 127 -10.83 3.07 15.59
N HIS A 128 -9.65 3.46 15.11
CA HIS A 128 -9.11 4.77 15.42
C HIS A 128 -10.00 5.87 14.82
N GLU A 129 -10.45 6.81 15.66
CA GLU A 129 -11.31 7.92 15.22
C GLU A 129 -10.47 9.05 14.60
N PRO A 130 -11.05 9.86 13.70
CA PRO A 130 -10.38 11.04 13.16
C PRO A 130 -9.96 12.01 14.28
N ASP A 131 -8.88 12.76 14.03
CA ASP A 131 -8.43 13.82 14.92
C ASP A 131 -9.38 15.04 14.93
N ALA A 132 -9.04 16.07 15.71
CA ALA A 132 -9.85 17.29 15.87
C ALA A 132 -10.05 18.04 14.55
N ASP A 133 -9.15 17.90 13.59
CA ASP A 133 -9.22 18.51 12.25
C ASP A 133 -9.93 17.58 11.22
N GLY A 134 -10.46 16.45 11.68
CA GLY A 134 -11.13 15.47 10.83
C GLY A 134 -10.17 14.64 9.99
N LYS A 135 -8.87 14.62 10.30
CA LYS A 135 -7.88 13.81 9.62
C LYS A 135 -7.91 12.37 10.12
N ARG A 136 -7.81 11.43 9.21
CA ARG A 136 -7.81 9.99 9.50
C ARG A 136 -6.40 9.45 9.59
N HIS A 137 -6.15 8.69 10.65
CA HIS A 137 -4.85 8.11 10.94
C HIS A 137 -4.91 6.58 10.87
N PHE A 138 -3.75 5.95 10.63
CA PHE A 138 -3.61 4.50 10.54
C PHE A 138 -4.57 3.83 9.55
N VAL A 139 -4.99 4.56 8.49
CA VAL A 139 -5.85 3.98 7.47
C VAL A 139 -5.15 2.78 6.84
N VAL A 140 -5.85 1.64 6.81
CA VAL A 140 -5.30 0.39 6.29
C VAL A 140 -4.88 0.55 4.84
N CYS A 141 -3.63 0.21 4.52
CA CYS A 141 -3.06 0.27 3.19
C CYS A 141 -2.39 -1.06 2.84
N SER A 142 -2.72 -1.63 1.71
CA SER A 142 -2.12 -2.86 1.20
C SER A 142 -1.83 -2.79 -0.30
N GLY A 143 -1.20 -3.83 -0.84
CA GLY A 143 -1.02 -3.95 -2.29
C GLY A 143 -2.30 -4.25 -3.07
N GLY A 144 -3.46 -4.34 -2.42
CA GLY A 144 -4.76 -4.55 -3.04
C GLY A 144 -5.00 -5.96 -3.60
N GLY A 145 -4.04 -6.88 -3.47
CA GLY A 145 -4.13 -8.25 -3.95
C GLY A 145 -4.89 -9.18 -2.99
N PRO A 146 -4.91 -10.50 -3.27
CA PRO A 146 -5.58 -11.50 -2.44
C PRO A 146 -4.81 -11.84 -1.17
N SER A 147 -5.35 -12.75 -0.36
CA SER A 147 -4.70 -13.36 0.80
C SER A 147 -4.46 -12.36 1.94
N ILE A 148 -3.24 -12.19 2.42
CA ILE A 148 -2.90 -11.29 3.55
C ILE A 148 -3.34 -9.85 3.27
N MET A 149 -3.18 -9.36 2.04
CA MET A 149 -3.60 -8.02 1.64
C MET A 149 -5.12 -7.88 1.66
N GLU A 150 -5.83 -8.90 1.17
CA GLU A 150 -7.29 -8.97 1.24
C GLU A 150 -7.76 -9.01 2.68
N ALA A 151 -7.12 -9.81 3.54
CA ALA A 151 -7.45 -9.90 4.97
C ALA A 151 -7.38 -8.53 5.66
N ALA A 152 -6.34 -7.74 5.35
CA ALA A 152 -6.19 -6.39 5.87
C ALA A 152 -7.34 -5.47 5.40
N ASN A 153 -7.60 -5.40 4.09
CA ASN A 153 -8.70 -4.57 3.58
C ASN A 153 -10.07 -5.03 4.11
N ARG A 154 -10.28 -6.36 4.23
CA ARG A 154 -11.49 -6.93 4.82
C ARG A 154 -11.66 -6.55 6.29
N GLY A 155 -10.57 -6.49 7.06
CA GLY A 155 -10.61 -6.03 8.45
C GLY A 155 -11.10 -4.59 8.58
N ALA A 156 -10.66 -3.68 7.69
CA ALA A 156 -11.21 -2.32 7.65
C ALA A 156 -12.69 -2.31 7.25
N ALA A 157 -13.07 -3.07 6.25
CA ALA A 157 -14.47 -3.20 5.81
C ALA A 157 -15.39 -3.78 6.90
N ASP A 158 -14.91 -4.72 7.74
CA ASP A 158 -15.65 -5.26 8.89
C ASP A 158 -16.03 -4.17 9.93
N GLU A 159 -15.21 -3.11 10.05
CA GLU A 159 -15.47 -1.96 10.92
C GLU A 159 -16.19 -0.82 10.18
N GLY A 160 -16.63 -1.05 8.94
CA GLY A 160 -17.29 -0.02 8.11
C GLY A 160 -16.37 1.14 7.71
N LYS A 161 -15.05 0.93 7.75
CA LYS A 161 -14.04 1.95 7.42
C LYS A 161 -13.44 1.70 6.04
N GLU A 162 -12.91 2.77 5.44
CA GLU A 162 -12.26 2.71 4.14
C GLU A 162 -10.83 2.18 4.25
N SER A 163 -10.34 1.58 3.16
CA SER A 163 -8.97 1.10 3.04
C SER A 163 -8.39 1.35 1.65
N ILE A 164 -7.07 1.41 1.58
CA ILE A 164 -6.30 1.75 0.38
C ILE A 164 -5.74 0.48 -0.24
N GLY A 165 -5.83 0.39 -1.58
CA GLY A 165 -5.16 -0.63 -2.39
C GLY A 165 -4.19 0.02 -3.38
N LEU A 166 -2.89 -0.26 -3.26
CA LEU A 166 -1.86 0.18 -4.19
C LEU A 166 -1.51 -0.97 -5.14
N ASN A 167 -2.30 -1.12 -6.20
CA ASN A 167 -2.14 -2.18 -7.18
C ASN A 167 -1.03 -1.84 -8.19
N ILE A 168 -0.53 -2.86 -8.87
CA ILE A 168 0.46 -2.71 -9.95
C ILE A 168 0.00 -3.54 -11.16
N VAL A 169 0.24 -3.03 -12.35
CA VAL A 169 -0.04 -3.80 -13.58
C VAL A 169 0.92 -4.97 -13.68
N LEU A 170 0.38 -6.20 -13.72
CA LEU A 170 1.13 -7.44 -13.88
C LEU A 170 0.63 -8.20 -15.11
N GLN A 171 1.51 -9.04 -15.72
CA GLN A 171 1.16 -9.83 -16.92
C GLN A 171 0.00 -10.81 -16.70
N HIS A 172 -0.13 -11.32 -15.47
CA HIS A 172 -1.24 -12.18 -15.04
C HIS A 172 -2.05 -11.42 -14.01
N GLU A 173 -2.82 -10.44 -14.49
CA GLU A 173 -3.48 -9.44 -13.69
C GLU A 173 -4.40 -10.07 -12.65
N GLN A 174 -4.17 -9.69 -11.40
CA GLN A 174 -5.10 -9.91 -10.31
C GLN A 174 -5.99 -8.67 -10.23
N MET A 175 -7.29 -8.89 -10.21
CA MET A 175 -8.21 -7.81 -9.85
C MET A 175 -7.95 -7.38 -8.40
N PRO A 176 -8.14 -6.10 -8.06
CA PRO A 176 -8.16 -5.67 -6.67
C PRO A 176 -9.13 -6.54 -5.86
N ASN A 177 -8.77 -6.85 -4.62
CA ASN A 177 -9.69 -7.56 -3.75
C ASN A 177 -10.96 -6.71 -3.49
N PRO A 178 -12.13 -7.35 -3.23
CA PRO A 178 -13.41 -6.64 -3.18
C PRO A 178 -13.58 -5.71 -1.97
N TYR A 179 -12.67 -5.72 -1.02
CA TYR A 179 -12.73 -4.94 0.21
C TYR A 179 -11.97 -3.61 0.13
N VAL A 180 -11.15 -3.40 -0.92
CA VAL A 180 -10.53 -2.10 -1.18
C VAL A 180 -11.61 -1.07 -1.50
N THR A 181 -11.53 0.10 -0.88
CA THR A 181 -12.46 1.20 -1.20
C THR A 181 -12.28 1.64 -2.65
N PRO A 182 -13.32 1.66 -3.49
CA PRO A 182 -13.18 1.93 -4.92
C PRO A 182 -12.46 3.24 -5.24
N SER A 183 -12.75 4.32 -4.50
CA SER A 183 -12.12 5.64 -4.67
C SER A 183 -10.66 5.69 -4.20
N LEU A 184 -10.21 4.69 -3.44
CA LEU A 184 -8.86 4.55 -2.90
C LEU A 184 -8.11 3.34 -3.47
N SER A 185 -8.60 2.79 -4.59
CA SER A 185 -7.96 1.72 -5.35
C SER A 185 -7.11 2.33 -6.46
N PHE A 186 -5.80 2.37 -6.26
CA PHE A 186 -4.85 2.94 -7.21
C PHE A 186 -4.16 1.83 -8.00
N GLN A 187 -3.84 2.13 -9.27
CA GLN A 187 -3.07 1.22 -10.13
C GLN A 187 -1.83 1.93 -10.65
N PHE A 188 -0.67 1.31 -10.48
CA PHE A 188 0.63 1.82 -10.85
C PHE A 188 1.20 1.07 -12.06
N HIS A 189 1.97 1.79 -12.87
CA HIS A 189 2.86 1.22 -13.87
C HIS A 189 4.28 1.07 -13.31
N TYR A 190 4.74 2.02 -12.47
CA TYR A 190 6.10 2.06 -11.96
C TYR A 190 6.20 1.52 -10.53
N PHE A 191 6.94 0.42 -10.33
CA PHE A 191 7.21 -0.15 -9.00
C PHE A 191 7.80 0.87 -8.03
N ALA A 192 8.76 1.70 -8.51
CA ALA A 192 9.41 2.70 -7.67
C ALA A 192 8.42 3.69 -7.04
N LEU A 193 7.44 4.18 -7.81
CA LEU A 193 6.42 5.09 -7.31
C LEU A 193 5.43 4.40 -6.38
N ARG A 194 5.01 3.18 -6.70
CA ARG A 194 4.18 2.38 -5.82
C ARG A 194 4.84 2.16 -4.46
N LYS A 195 6.12 1.77 -4.44
CA LYS A 195 6.90 1.58 -3.21
C LYS A 195 7.00 2.88 -2.41
N MET A 196 7.26 4.00 -3.08
CA MET A 196 7.27 5.31 -2.44
C MET A 196 5.92 5.64 -1.78
N HIS A 197 4.80 5.39 -2.45
CA HIS A 197 3.46 5.65 -1.91
C HIS A 197 3.11 4.79 -0.70
N PHE A 198 3.62 3.56 -0.58
CA PHE A 198 3.49 2.79 0.66
C PHE A 198 4.07 3.53 1.86
N LEU A 199 5.17 4.27 1.66
CA LEU A 199 5.95 4.86 2.74
C LEU A 199 5.64 6.34 3.03
N LEU A 200 5.14 7.11 2.05
CA LEU A 200 4.92 8.55 2.19
C LEU A 200 4.05 8.92 3.41
N ARG A 201 3.05 8.10 3.72
CA ARG A 201 2.10 8.33 4.82
C ARG A 201 2.17 7.24 5.90
N ALA A 202 3.11 6.29 5.79
CA ALA A 202 3.21 5.18 6.73
C ALA A 202 3.55 5.67 8.14
N ARG A 203 2.78 5.19 9.12
CA ARG A 203 3.05 5.34 10.56
C ARG A 203 3.29 4.00 11.24
N ALA A 204 2.93 2.91 10.60
CA ALA A 204 3.27 1.55 11.03
C ALA A 204 3.29 0.63 9.82
N VAL A 205 4.08 -0.45 9.92
CA VAL A 205 4.16 -1.48 8.88
C VAL A 205 4.09 -2.86 9.52
N ALA A 206 3.12 -3.67 9.07
CA ALA A 206 2.96 -5.07 9.41
C ALA A 206 3.48 -5.94 8.26
N VAL A 207 4.44 -6.80 8.55
CA VAL A 207 5.11 -7.67 7.57
C VAL A 207 4.79 -9.12 7.90
N PHE A 208 3.93 -9.72 7.12
CA PHE A 208 3.51 -11.12 7.24
C PHE A 208 4.38 -12.04 6.39
N PRO A 209 4.38 -13.36 6.63
CA PRO A 209 5.09 -14.29 5.79
C PRO A 209 4.79 -14.07 4.30
N GLY A 210 5.84 -13.97 3.48
CA GLY A 210 5.70 -13.61 2.09
C GLY A 210 6.89 -13.99 1.22
N GLY A 211 6.82 -13.66 -0.06
CA GLY A 211 7.87 -13.91 -1.04
C GLY A 211 8.69 -12.66 -1.36
N PHE A 212 9.31 -12.66 -2.55
CA PHE A 212 10.24 -11.60 -2.97
C PHE A 212 9.66 -10.18 -2.89
N GLY A 213 8.38 -9.98 -3.25
CA GLY A 213 7.76 -8.65 -3.15
C GLY A 213 7.70 -8.17 -1.70
N THR A 214 7.31 -9.06 -0.77
CA THR A 214 7.27 -8.72 0.66
C THR A 214 8.67 -8.41 1.22
N PHE A 215 9.68 -9.18 0.80
CA PHE A 215 11.08 -8.93 1.15
C PHE A 215 11.56 -7.58 0.61
N ASP A 216 11.32 -7.32 -0.68
CA ASP A 216 11.71 -6.08 -1.34
C ASP A 216 11.14 -4.84 -0.61
N GLU A 217 9.86 -4.86 -0.27
CA GLU A 217 9.18 -3.77 0.43
C GLU A 217 9.68 -3.62 1.88
N ALA A 218 9.87 -4.73 2.61
CA ALA A 218 10.35 -4.71 3.99
C ALA A 218 11.81 -4.25 4.08
N PHE A 219 12.70 -4.76 3.22
CA PHE A 219 14.11 -4.40 3.23
C PHE A 219 14.38 -2.98 2.73
N GLU A 220 13.57 -2.47 1.79
CA GLU A 220 13.63 -1.06 1.45
C GLU A 220 13.35 -0.18 2.67
N LEU A 221 12.28 -0.45 3.43
CA LEU A 221 11.95 0.32 4.61
C LEU A 221 13.05 0.23 5.68
N LEU A 222 13.55 -0.97 5.98
CA LEU A 222 14.67 -1.17 6.91
C LEU A 222 15.90 -0.34 6.48
N THR A 223 16.25 -0.36 5.19
CA THR A 223 17.36 0.42 4.64
C THR A 223 17.14 1.92 4.77
N LEU A 224 15.92 2.40 4.48
CA LEU A 224 15.59 3.83 4.56
C LEU A 224 15.64 4.36 6.00
N ILE A 225 15.24 3.55 6.99
CA ILE A 225 15.34 3.93 8.40
C ILE A 225 16.80 3.84 8.86
N GLN A 226 17.51 2.74 8.57
CA GLN A 226 18.93 2.56 8.89
C GLN A 226 19.78 3.73 8.39
N THR A 227 19.52 4.20 7.17
CA THR A 227 20.26 5.31 6.55
C THR A 227 19.74 6.70 6.93
N GLY A 228 18.73 6.79 7.79
CA GLY A 228 18.15 8.06 8.24
C GLY A 228 17.34 8.82 7.17
N LYS A 229 16.94 8.16 6.10
CA LYS A 229 16.08 8.75 5.04
C LYS A 229 14.62 8.81 5.45
N VAL A 230 14.18 7.88 6.29
CA VAL A 230 12.86 7.82 6.90
C VAL A 230 13.03 7.80 8.42
N LYS A 231 12.17 8.50 9.15
CA LYS A 231 12.17 8.44 10.62
C LYS A 231 11.76 7.03 11.08
N PRO A 232 12.26 6.54 12.21
CA PRO A 232 11.81 5.27 12.78
C PRO A 232 10.30 5.25 12.97
N ILE A 233 9.68 4.18 12.50
CA ILE A 233 8.26 3.84 12.70
C ILE A 233 8.16 2.40 13.16
N PRO A 234 7.08 1.97 13.83
CA PRO A 234 6.87 0.58 14.18
C PRO A 234 6.89 -0.33 12.94
N ILE A 235 7.82 -1.29 12.93
CA ILE A 235 7.89 -2.37 11.94
C ILE A 235 7.69 -3.68 12.68
N ILE A 236 6.64 -4.42 12.31
CA ILE A 236 6.22 -5.63 13.01
C ILE A 236 6.28 -6.81 12.06
N PHE A 237 7.14 -7.77 12.35
CA PHE A 237 7.22 -9.03 11.63
C PHE A 237 6.33 -10.07 12.32
N PHE A 238 5.37 -10.62 11.59
CA PHE A 238 4.52 -11.71 12.05
C PHE A 238 5.09 -13.05 11.63
N GLY A 239 5.08 -14.02 12.56
CA GLY A 239 5.56 -15.36 12.27
C GLY A 239 7.06 -15.49 12.42
N ARG A 240 7.58 -15.32 13.64
CA ARG A 240 8.99 -15.45 13.98
C ARG A 240 9.63 -16.73 13.41
N GLU A 241 8.95 -17.89 13.55
CA GLU A 241 9.44 -19.17 13.00
C GLU A 241 9.66 -19.12 11.48
N PHE A 242 8.78 -18.43 10.73
CA PHE A 242 8.96 -18.26 9.29
C PHE A 242 10.20 -17.43 8.99
N TRP A 243 10.34 -16.27 9.64
CA TRP A 243 11.41 -15.32 9.35
C TRP A 243 12.77 -15.85 9.73
N GLU A 244 12.93 -16.41 10.95
CA GLU A 244 14.19 -17.01 11.40
C GLU A 244 14.61 -18.23 10.57
N ARG A 245 13.67 -18.89 9.91
CA ARG A 245 13.99 -19.99 8.97
C ARG A 245 14.48 -19.52 7.61
N VAL A 246 14.04 -18.33 7.15
CA VAL A 246 14.32 -17.84 5.78
C VAL A 246 15.37 -16.74 5.76
N ILE A 247 15.62 -16.07 6.88
CA ILE A 247 16.64 -15.03 7.07
C ILE A 247 17.27 -15.21 8.44
N ASP A 248 18.59 -15.21 8.47
CA ASP A 248 19.38 -15.10 9.70
C ASP A 248 19.83 -13.65 9.85
N PHE A 249 19.05 -12.85 10.57
CA PHE A 249 19.37 -11.44 10.82
C PHE A 249 20.57 -11.27 11.75
N GLU A 250 20.79 -12.22 12.70
CA GLU A 250 21.93 -12.19 13.61
C GLU A 250 23.21 -12.46 12.83
N ALA A 251 23.20 -13.41 11.91
CA ALA A 251 24.34 -13.64 11.02
C ALA A 251 24.72 -12.41 10.19
N LEU A 252 23.76 -11.59 9.75
CA LEU A 252 24.08 -10.33 9.05
C LEU A 252 24.85 -9.36 9.95
N ALA A 253 24.53 -9.31 11.24
CA ALA A 253 25.26 -8.47 12.20
C ALA A 253 26.64 -9.07 12.53
N GLU A 254 26.77 -10.40 12.66
CA GLU A 254 28.03 -11.10 12.88
C GLU A 254 29.00 -10.93 11.71
N GLU A 255 28.51 -10.99 10.47
CA GLU A 255 29.29 -10.70 9.25
C GLU A 255 29.67 -9.21 9.12
N GLY A 256 29.14 -8.35 9.99
CA GLY A 256 29.45 -6.91 10.01
C GLY A 256 28.85 -6.10 8.87
N VAL A 257 27.84 -6.64 8.15
CA VAL A 257 27.16 -5.94 7.04
C VAL A 257 25.98 -5.09 7.53
N ILE A 258 25.52 -5.32 8.77
CA ILE A 258 24.63 -4.43 9.53
C ILE A 258 25.18 -4.30 10.95
N SER A 259 24.73 -3.30 11.71
CA SER A 259 25.07 -3.15 13.13
C SER A 259 24.13 -3.98 14.03
N ALA A 260 24.58 -4.30 15.24
CA ALA A 260 23.70 -4.93 16.24
C ALA A 260 22.49 -4.05 16.62
N ASP A 261 22.60 -2.72 16.47
CA ASP A 261 21.47 -1.82 16.70
C ASP A 261 20.42 -1.90 15.60
N ASP A 262 20.79 -2.29 14.39
CA ASP A 262 19.84 -2.47 13.28
C ASP A 262 18.86 -3.61 13.54
N LEU A 263 19.21 -4.58 14.40
CA LEU A 263 18.30 -5.64 14.85
C LEU A 263 17.12 -5.10 15.68
N LYS A 264 17.21 -3.86 16.17
CA LYS A 264 16.16 -3.19 16.95
C LYS A 264 15.19 -2.40 16.09
N LEU A 265 15.41 -2.32 14.77
CA LEU A 265 14.56 -1.59 13.84
C LEU A 265 13.17 -2.21 13.67
N PHE A 266 13.01 -3.48 14.05
CA PHE A 266 11.75 -4.21 13.96
C PHE A 266 11.50 -5.05 15.21
N THR A 267 10.28 -5.48 15.38
CA THR A 267 9.88 -6.43 16.42
C THR A 267 9.10 -7.60 15.84
N TYR A 268 9.08 -8.71 16.56
CA TYR A 268 8.23 -9.85 16.24
C TYR A 268 6.98 -9.83 17.10
N CYS A 269 5.80 -10.06 16.48
CA CYS A 269 4.54 -10.33 17.17
C CYS A 269 3.85 -11.56 16.56
N GLU A 270 3.05 -12.24 17.33
CA GLU A 270 2.29 -13.40 16.87
C GLU A 270 0.77 -13.14 16.82
N ASN A 271 0.30 -12.10 17.47
CA ASN A 271 -1.12 -11.73 17.52
C ASN A 271 -1.35 -10.24 17.26
N ALA A 272 -2.57 -9.89 16.92
CA ALA A 272 -2.96 -8.55 16.51
C ALA A 272 -2.96 -7.54 17.66
N GLU A 273 -3.37 -7.97 18.84
CA GLU A 273 -3.48 -7.13 20.03
C GLU A 273 -2.10 -6.66 20.49
N GLU A 274 -1.13 -7.57 20.58
CA GLU A 274 0.27 -7.25 20.92
C GLU A 274 0.86 -6.25 19.93
N ALA A 275 0.59 -6.45 18.64
CA ALA A 275 1.09 -5.58 17.58
C ALA A 275 0.47 -4.18 17.67
N TRP A 276 -0.83 -4.08 17.89
CA TRP A 276 -1.50 -2.81 18.03
C TRP A 276 -1.05 -2.06 19.30
N ASP A 277 -0.91 -2.76 20.41
CA ASP A 277 -0.37 -2.21 21.66
C ASP A 277 1.09 -1.70 21.49
N TYR A 278 1.89 -2.39 20.66
CA TYR A 278 3.24 -1.92 20.32
C TYR A 278 3.21 -0.62 19.52
N VAL A 279 2.33 -0.50 18.53
CA VAL A 279 2.13 0.74 17.76
C VAL A 279 1.69 1.87 18.68
N CYS A 280 0.69 1.64 19.51
CA CYS A 280 0.17 2.66 20.44
C CYS A 280 1.23 3.13 21.43
N ARG A 281 2.01 2.22 22.00
CA ARG A 281 3.12 2.59 22.91
C ARG A 281 4.21 3.43 22.24
N HIS A 282 4.47 3.18 20.96
CA HIS A 282 5.46 3.96 20.20
C HIS A 282 5.03 5.44 20.10
N TYR A 283 3.74 5.70 19.96
CA TYR A 283 3.19 7.05 19.83
C TYR A 283 2.68 7.66 21.15
N ALA A 284 2.57 6.90 22.24
CA ALA A 284 2.04 7.34 23.55
C ALA A 284 2.88 8.42 24.27
N GLY A 285 3.60 9.26 23.60
CA GLY A 285 4.38 10.38 24.17
C GLY A 285 4.52 11.55 23.21
N ALA A 286 3.99 11.45 22.02
CA ALA A 286 3.99 12.53 21.02
C ALA A 286 2.73 13.38 21.20
N ALA A 287 2.89 14.69 21.42
CA ALA A 287 1.81 15.61 21.75
C ALA A 287 0.74 15.77 20.67
N ASP A 288 0.95 15.23 19.46
CA ASP A 288 0.10 15.41 18.28
C ASP A 288 -0.36 14.08 17.63
N GLU A 289 -0.19 12.93 18.27
CA GLU A 289 -0.57 11.64 17.67
C GLU A 289 -1.46 10.83 18.62
N PRO A 290 -2.75 10.65 18.25
CA PRO A 290 -3.69 9.85 19.03
C PRO A 290 -3.44 8.34 18.81
N CYS A 291 -3.32 7.61 19.88
CA CYS A 291 -3.65 6.18 19.99
C CYS A 291 -4.68 5.99 21.08
#